data_41844b46a7a3d936c4889205ff8c17e0
#
_entry.id   41844b46a7a3d936c4889205ff8c17e0
#
_cell.length_a   1.000
_cell.length_b   1.000
_cell.length_c   1.000
_cell.angle_alpha   90.00
_cell.angle_beta   90.00
_cell.angle_gamma   90.00
#
_symmetry.space_group_name_H-M   'P 1'
#
loop_
_entity.id
_entity.type
_entity.pdbx_description
1 polymer ?
#
loop_
_entity_poly.entity_id
_entity_poly.type
_entity_poly.pdbx_seq_one_letter_code
_entity_poly.pdbx_strand_id
1 'polypeptide(L)'
;MSIGTTTAAAAARRSIGAPLSDDRLTLYGSFTSSSSYKPMLYLALAGVPFSFRTVNLKIGVQKEPQYLAVNRWGVVPSLKHRGLTIVQSNVILDYLARVTGHFEGKTEQQRWQAREWLSWEADHITAVARVRHSARFRKMHDEVIAEFRPRAEAALSFVDKTVSGQKFLVGDDPTIADIGCWGRMVFMAEGGFDIAQWPHLEAWAARIKAMPGFALPYDMIPSKDREYDPAPHRSPAA
;
A
#
# COMPACT_ATOMS: atom_id res chain seq x y z
N MET A 1 26.14 12.93 30.98
CA MET A 1 26.34 11.89 29.94
C MET A 1 25.15 11.92 28.98
N SER A 2 25.26 12.70 27.89
CA SER A 2 24.18 12.83 26.88
C SER A 2 24.83 13.00 25.52
N ILE A 3 25.24 11.91 24.87
CA ILE A 3 25.86 11.95 23.50
C ILE A 3 25.28 10.87 22.56
N GLY A 4 24.29 10.08 23.00
CA GLY A 4 23.80 8.92 22.20
C GLY A 4 22.60 9.15 21.27
N THR A 5 21.82 10.19 21.48
CA THR A 5 20.52 10.39 20.80
C THR A 5 20.60 11.17 19.48
N THR A 6 21.67 11.95 19.28
CA THR A 6 21.80 12.83 18.09
C THR A 6 22.22 12.07 16.82
N THR A 7 22.94 10.96 16.96
CA THR A 7 23.51 10.21 15.81
C THR A 7 22.49 9.38 15.05
N ALA A 8 21.52 8.75 15.73
CA ALA A 8 20.49 7.94 15.09
C ALA A 8 19.45 8.78 14.32
N ALA A 9 19.08 9.94 14.89
CA ALA A 9 18.19 10.88 14.22
C ALA A 9 18.87 11.55 13.00
N ALA A 10 20.18 11.82 13.09
CA ALA A 10 20.97 12.35 11.97
C ALA A 10 21.17 11.32 10.84
N ALA A 11 21.31 10.04 11.17
CA ALA A 11 21.41 8.96 10.18
C ALA A 11 20.06 8.77 9.43
N ALA A 12 18.93 8.81 10.13
CA ALA A 12 17.61 8.75 9.50
C ALA A 12 17.29 9.96 8.59
N ARG A 13 17.95 11.11 8.82
CA ARG A 13 17.80 12.32 8.01
C ARG A 13 18.61 12.30 6.71
N ARG A 14 19.65 11.50 6.60
CA ARG A 14 20.54 11.47 5.41
C ARG A 14 19.99 10.72 4.22
N SER A 15 18.95 9.90 4.38
CA SER A 15 18.47 8.99 3.33
C SER A 15 17.55 9.63 2.28
N ILE A 16 17.02 10.83 2.53
CA ILE A 16 16.02 11.45 1.62
C ILE A 16 16.67 12.08 0.36
N GLY A 17 17.98 12.13 0.23
CA GLY A 17 18.68 12.97 -0.74
C GLY A 17 19.70 12.34 -1.68
N ALA A 18 19.88 11.00 -1.76
CA ALA A 18 20.84 10.45 -2.71
C ALA A 18 20.30 10.53 -4.15
N PRO A 19 21.05 11.10 -5.12
CA PRO A 19 20.64 11.12 -6.52
C PRO A 19 20.65 9.69 -7.05
N LEU A 20 19.48 9.19 -7.42
CA LEU A 20 19.30 7.94 -8.13
C LEU A 20 19.22 8.25 -9.64
N SER A 21 19.54 7.26 -10.49
CA SER A 21 19.28 7.44 -11.91
C SER A 21 17.82 7.85 -12.10
N ASP A 22 17.56 8.84 -12.92
CA ASP A 22 16.23 9.47 -13.12
C ASP A 22 15.17 8.45 -13.57
N ASP A 23 15.59 7.29 -14.01
CA ASP A 23 14.77 6.21 -14.55
C ASP A 23 14.39 5.11 -13.52
N ARG A 24 14.99 5.14 -12.32
CA ARG A 24 14.68 4.15 -11.28
C ARG A 24 13.50 4.59 -10.42
N LEU A 25 12.50 3.72 -10.28
CA LEU A 25 11.38 3.93 -9.37
C LEU A 25 11.89 4.08 -7.93
N THR A 26 11.55 5.17 -7.27
CA THR A 26 11.89 5.42 -5.87
C THR A 26 10.63 5.63 -5.05
N LEU A 27 10.32 4.64 -4.20
CA LEU A 27 9.16 4.66 -3.32
C LEU A 27 9.55 5.15 -1.93
N TYR A 28 8.92 6.21 -1.47
CA TYR A 28 8.99 6.72 -0.10
C TYR A 28 7.81 6.18 0.70
N GLY A 29 8.07 5.52 1.81
CA GLY A 29 7.03 4.88 2.60
C GLY A 29 7.36 4.66 4.05
N SER A 30 6.40 4.15 4.81
CA SER A 30 6.56 3.80 6.22
C SER A 30 6.03 2.40 6.49
N PHE A 31 6.75 1.65 7.30
CA PHE A 31 6.49 0.23 7.53
C PHE A 31 5.15 -0.06 8.24
N THR A 32 4.56 0.90 8.94
CA THR A 32 3.25 0.78 9.59
C THR A 32 2.08 1.26 8.73
N SER A 33 2.36 1.76 7.53
CA SER A 33 1.35 2.42 6.69
C SER A 33 0.72 1.46 5.68
N SER A 34 -0.59 1.22 5.81
CA SER A 34 -1.37 0.49 4.81
C SER A 34 -1.33 1.16 3.43
N SER A 35 -1.29 2.49 3.39
CA SER A 35 -1.14 3.23 2.13
C SER A 35 0.23 3.01 1.47
N SER A 36 1.32 2.86 2.27
CA SER A 36 2.64 2.53 1.73
C SER A 36 2.73 1.08 1.26
N TYR A 37 1.98 0.19 1.88
CA TYR A 37 1.94 -1.22 1.50
C TYR A 37 1.38 -1.43 0.09
N LYS A 38 0.38 -0.67 -0.34
CA LYS A 38 -0.24 -0.79 -1.67
C LYS A 38 0.78 -0.76 -2.82
N PRO A 39 1.53 0.33 -3.04
CA PRO A 39 2.52 0.37 -4.12
C PRO A 39 3.70 -0.59 -3.88
N MET A 40 4.03 -0.89 -2.62
CA MET A 40 5.05 -1.89 -2.30
C MET A 40 4.62 -3.28 -2.74
N LEU A 41 3.38 -3.69 -2.42
CA LEU A 41 2.79 -4.94 -2.87
C LEU A 41 2.73 -5.00 -4.40
N TYR A 42 2.26 -3.93 -5.04
CA TYR A 42 2.24 -3.86 -6.50
C TYR A 42 3.61 -4.17 -7.12
N LEU A 43 4.64 -3.45 -6.67
CA LEU A 43 6.00 -3.60 -7.23
C LEU A 43 6.57 -5.00 -7.00
N ALA A 44 6.29 -5.60 -5.84
CA ALA A 44 6.71 -6.96 -5.52
C ALA A 44 5.99 -8.00 -6.39
N LEU A 45 4.67 -7.90 -6.55
CA LEU A 45 3.88 -8.81 -7.39
C LEU A 45 4.22 -8.66 -8.88
N ALA A 46 4.56 -7.45 -9.34
CA ALA A 46 4.97 -7.18 -10.71
C ALA A 46 6.43 -7.55 -10.99
N GLY A 47 7.21 -7.89 -9.96
CA GLY A 47 8.65 -8.17 -10.11
C GLY A 47 9.46 -6.97 -10.62
N VAL A 48 9.03 -5.75 -10.33
CA VAL A 48 9.65 -4.51 -10.83
C VAL A 48 10.72 -4.03 -9.86
N PRO A 49 11.96 -3.76 -10.30
CA PRO A 49 13.02 -3.23 -9.45
C PRO A 49 12.72 -1.79 -9.01
N PHE A 50 13.03 -1.48 -7.76
CA PHE A 50 12.82 -0.13 -7.19
C PHE A 50 13.71 0.14 -5.99
N SER A 51 13.83 1.40 -5.63
CA SER A 51 14.45 1.85 -4.37
C SER A 51 13.37 2.18 -3.35
N PHE A 52 13.51 1.71 -2.13
CA PHE A 52 12.65 2.11 -1.01
C PHE A 52 13.39 3.09 -0.10
N ARG A 53 12.73 4.19 0.25
CA ARG A 53 13.21 5.21 1.18
C ARG A 53 12.25 5.31 2.36
N THR A 54 12.78 5.02 3.54
CA THR A 54 12.00 4.99 4.78
C THR A 54 11.67 6.38 5.27
N VAL A 55 10.38 6.63 5.50
CA VAL A 55 9.87 7.84 6.14
C VAL A 55 9.35 7.46 7.52
N ASN A 56 10.08 7.86 8.56
CA ASN A 56 9.73 7.51 9.94
C ASN A 56 8.62 8.43 10.46
N LEU A 57 7.38 7.94 10.40
CA LEU A 57 6.20 8.69 10.86
C LEU A 57 6.20 8.93 12.38
N LYS A 58 6.85 8.04 13.15
CA LYS A 58 6.87 8.11 14.62
C LYS A 58 7.60 9.35 15.14
N ILE A 59 8.65 9.77 14.43
CA ILE A 59 9.44 10.97 14.78
C ILE A 59 9.13 12.17 13.89
N GLY A 60 8.10 12.10 13.07
CA GLY A 60 7.61 13.23 12.29
C GLY A 60 8.38 13.58 11.01
N VAL A 61 9.24 12.67 10.48
CA VAL A 61 10.04 12.92 9.25
C VAL A 61 9.19 13.40 8.08
N GLN A 62 7.92 12.95 8.00
CA GLN A 62 6.99 13.39 6.95
C GLN A 62 6.63 14.88 7.00
N LYS A 63 6.96 15.57 8.09
CA LYS A 63 6.73 17.01 8.30
C LYS A 63 8.00 17.84 8.18
N GLU A 64 9.14 17.21 7.96
CA GLU A 64 10.40 17.92 7.76
C GLU A 64 10.48 18.54 6.35
N PRO A 65 11.15 19.71 6.19
CA PRO A 65 11.24 20.43 4.91
C PRO A 65 11.73 19.55 3.76
N GLN A 66 12.69 18.65 4.00
CA GLN A 66 13.23 17.75 2.99
C GLN A 66 12.18 16.80 2.42
N TYR A 67 11.28 16.28 3.28
CA TYR A 67 10.21 15.42 2.79
C TYR A 67 9.04 16.22 2.24
N LEU A 68 8.73 17.41 2.79
CA LEU A 68 7.70 18.30 2.23
C LEU A 68 8.03 18.74 0.81
N ALA A 69 9.31 18.83 0.45
CA ALA A 69 9.76 19.04 -0.93
C ALA A 69 9.45 17.84 -1.86
N VAL A 70 9.31 16.63 -1.30
CA VAL A 70 8.86 15.43 -2.03
C VAL A 70 7.34 15.34 -2.05
N ASN A 71 6.69 15.60 -0.92
CA ASN A 71 5.24 15.54 -0.79
C ASN A 71 4.72 16.70 0.06
N ARG A 72 4.17 17.70 -0.63
CA ARG A 72 3.61 18.92 0.01
C ARG A 72 2.57 18.66 1.10
N TRP A 73 1.91 17.50 1.09
CA TRP A 73 0.91 17.15 2.11
C TRP A 73 1.53 16.52 3.36
N GLY A 74 2.83 16.15 3.31
CA GLY A 74 3.54 15.56 4.44
C GLY A 74 2.88 14.25 4.92
N VAL A 75 2.60 13.36 3.97
CA VAL A 75 2.04 12.02 4.17
C VAL A 75 2.78 10.99 3.31
N VAL A 76 2.63 9.71 3.59
CA VAL A 76 3.17 8.62 2.77
C VAL A 76 2.03 7.82 2.12
N PRO A 77 2.29 7.17 0.96
CA PRO A 77 3.53 7.10 0.19
C PRO A 77 3.72 8.26 -0.78
N SER A 78 4.95 8.33 -1.34
CA SER A 78 5.26 9.11 -2.54
C SER A 78 6.13 8.27 -3.46
N LEU A 79 6.01 8.46 -4.77
CA LEU A 79 6.81 7.81 -5.79
C LEU A 79 7.53 8.86 -6.63
N LYS A 80 8.84 8.68 -6.82
CA LYS A 80 9.61 9.43 -7.84
C LYS A 80 9.98 8.51 -9.00
N HIS A 81 9.78 8.99 -10.21
CA HIS A 81 10.14 8.29 -11.44
C HIS A 81 10.20 9.27 -12.62
N ARG A 82 11.28 9.25 -13.40
CA ARG A 82 11.45 10.07 -14.62
C ARG A 82 11.14 11.55 -14.39
N GLY A 83 11.72 12.14 -13.38
CA GLY A 83 11.48 13.54 -13.02
C GLY A 83 10.10 13.85 -12.40
N LEU A 84 9.17 12.89 -12.40
CA LEU A 84 7.85 13.05 -11.81
C LEU A 84 7.87 12.70 -10.32
N THR A 85 7.05 13.40 -9.55
CA THR A 85 6.70 13.01 -8.18
C THR A 85 5.20 12.76 -8.11
N ILE A 86 4.83 11.50 -7.83
CA ILE A 86 3.44 11.05 -7.75
C ILE A 86 3.12 10.78 -6.27
N VAL A 87 2.00 11.27 -5.82
CA VAL A 87 1.50 11.15 -4.44
C VAL A 87 0.08 10.59 -4.45
N GLN A 88 -0.40 10.11 -3.30
CA GLN A 88 -1.62 9.31 -3.13
C GLN A 88 -1.45 7.87 -3.64
N SER A 89 -1.64 6.91 -2.73
CA SER A 89 -1.37 5.49 -3.01
C SER A 89 -2.13 4.95 -4.22
N ASN A 90 -3.38 5.39 -4.42
CA ASN A 90 -4.22 4.93 -5.54
C ASN A 90 -3.77 5.55 -6.88
N VAL A 91 -3.33 6.81 -6.86
CA VAL A 91 -2.72 7.45 -8.05
C VAL A 91 -1.39 6.79 -8.40
N ILE A 92 -0.60 6.41 -7.38
CA ILE A 92 0.65 5.66 -7.58
C ILE A 92 0.35 4.30 -8.22
N LEU A 93 -0.69 3.58 -7.76
CA LEU A 93 -1.09 2.30 -8.38
C LEU A 93 -1.47 2.48 -9.85
N ASP A 94 -2.30 3.47 -10.18
CA ASP A 94 -2.69 3.75 -11.57
C ASP A 94 -1.47 4.11 -12.45
N TYR A 95 -0.57 4.94 -11.93
CA TYR A 95 0.66 5.28 -12.62
C TYR A 95 1.53 4.05 -12.88
N LEU A 96 1.76 3.21 -11.86
CA LEU A 96 2.55 1.99 -11.97
C LEU A 96 1.95 1.04 -13.00
N ALA A 97 0.63 0.82 -12.99
CA ALA A 97 -0.05 -0.03 -13.96
C ALA A 97 0.22 0.44 -15.41
N ARG A 98 0.12 1.74 -15.65
CA ARG A 98 0.34 2.32 -16.97
C ARG A 98 1.78 2.24 -17.45
N VAL A 99 2.77 2.40 -16.56
CA VAL A 99 4.19 2.41 -16.98
C VAL A 99 4.81 1.02 -17.03
N THR A 100 4.24 0.04 -16.31
CA THR A 100 4.76 -1.33 -16.28
C THR A 100 3.91 -2.32 -17.08
N GLY A 101 2.65 -1.99 -17.36
CA GLY A 101 1.70 -2.87 -18.06
C GLY A 101 1.11 -3.99 -17.21
N HIS A 102 1.43 -4.05 -15.88
CA HIS A 102 0.90 -5.06 -14.98
C HIS A 102 -0.39 -4.57 -14.29
N PHE A 103 -1.32 -5.49 -14.03
CA PHE A 103 -2.54 -5.24 -13.24
C PHE A 103 -3.43 -4.08 -13.72
N GLU A 104 -3.30 -3.66 -14.97
CA GLU A 104 -4.07 -2.53 -15.52
C GLU A 104 -5.53 -2.91 -15.88
N GLY A 105 -5.77 -4.18 -16.19
CA GLY A 105 -7.00 -4.67 -16.81
C GLY A 105 -6.84 -4.84 -18.33
N LYS A 106 -7.47 -5.87 -18.89
CA LYS A 106 -7.31 -6.27 -20.30
C LYS A 106 -8.10 -5.40 -21.27
N THR A 107 -9.25 -4.89 -20.85
CA THR A 107 -10.14 -4.04 -21.65
C THR A 107 -10.20 -2.62 -21.09
N GLU A 108 -10.64 -1.67 -21.91
CA GLU A 108 -10.87 -0.30 -21.45
C GLU A 108 -11.89 -0.25 -20.32
N GLN A 109 -12.97 -1.03 -20.43
CA GLN A 109 -13.97 -1.14 -19.36
C GLN A 109 -13.36 -1.64 -18.04
N GLN A 110 -12.53 -2.68 -18.09
CA GLN A 110 -11.85 -3.19 -16.88
C GLN A 110 -10.91 -2.15 -16.27
N ARG A 111 -10.21 -1.37 -17.11
CA ARG A 111 -9.36 -0.27 -16.63
C ARG A 111 -10.15 0.82 -15.91
N TRP A 112 -11.34 1.16 -16.41
CA TRP A 112 -12.22 2.11 -15.72
C TRP A 112 -12.78 1.52 -14.43
N GLN A 113 -13.28 0.29 -14.45
CA GLN A 113 -13.78 -0.41 -13.25
C GLN A 113 -12.70 -0.50 -12.16
N ALA A 114 -11.45 -0.78 -12.51
CA ALA A 114 -10.36 -0.80 -11.54
C ALA A 114 -10.15 0.58 -10.88
N ARG A 115 -10.28 1.67 -11.62
CA ARG A 115 -10.22 3.04 -11.08
C ARG A 115 -11.42 3.40 -10.23
N GLU A 116 -12.61 2.97 -10.61
CA GLU A 116 -13.84 3.10 -9.79
C GLU A 116 -13.63 2.43 -8.43
N TRP A 117 -13.08 1.21 -8.41
CA TRP A 117 -12.73 0.50 -7.18
C TRP A 117 -11.71 1.25 -6.32
N LEU A 118 -10.70 1.86 -6.92
CA LEU A 118 -9.71 2.66 -6.19
C LEU A 118 -10.36 3.92 -5.55
N SER A 119 -11.30 4.54 -6.25
CA SER A 119 -12.08 5.66 -5.71
C SER A 119 -12.98 5.19 -4.57
N TRP A 120 -13.72 4.11 -4.77
CA TRP A 120 -14.59 3.52 -3.77
C TRP A 120 -13.82 3.06 -2.51
N GLU A 121 -12.64 2.47 -2.68
CA GLU A 121 -11.75 2.09 -1.58
C GLU A 121 -11.37 3.28 -0.70
N ALA A 122 -11.04 4.40 -1.32
CA ALA A 122 -10.62 5.60 -0.60
C ALA A 122 -11.73 6.17 0.27
N ASP A 123 -12.98 6.01 -0.13
CA ASP A 123 -14.15 6.49 0.60
C ASP A 123 -14.64 5.46 1.64
N HIS A 124 -14.82 4.20 1.25
CA HIS A 124 -15.50 3.19 2.05
C HIS A 124 -14.56 2.33 2.90
N ILE A 125 -13.54 1.70 2.30
CA ILE A 125 -12.63 0.80 3.05
C ILE A 125 -11.75 1.60 4.03
N THR A 126 -11.62 2.90 3.85
CA THR A 126 -10.94 3.77 4.81
C THR A 126 -11.50 3.63 6.24
N ALA A 127 -12.76 3.25 6.41
CA ALA A 127 -13.36 2.96 7.71
C ALA A 127 -12.60 1.84 8.46
N VAL A 128 -12.16 0.78 7.77
CA VAL A 128 -11.32 -0.29 8.35
C VAL A 128 -10.02 0.28 8.92
N ALA A 129 -9.35 1.15 8.16
CA ALA A 129 -8.13 1.80 8.62
C ALA A 129 -8.38 2.75 9.79
N ARG A 130 -9.54 3.41 9.86
CA ARG A 130 -9.93 4.27 10.99
C ARG A 130 -10.10 3.47 12.26
N VAL A 131 -10.82 2.34 12.22
CA VAL A 131 -10.99 1.44 13.37
C VAL A 131 -9.61 0.91 13.83
N ARG A 132 -8.78 0.42 12.90
CA ARG A 132 -7.42 -0.01 13.22
C ARG A 132 -6.58 1.08 13.90
N HIS A 133 -6.59 2.31 13.35
CA HIS A 133 -5.84 3.43 13.91
C HIS A 133 -6.28 3.77 15.33
N SER A 134 -7.59 3.73 15.59
CA SER A 134 -8.16 3.98 16.91
C SER A 134 -7.75 2.88 17.90
N ALA A 135 -7.86 1.61 17.50
CA ALA A 135 -7.54 0.48 18.35
C ALA A 135 -6.03 0.40 18.69
N ARG A 136 -5.15 0.65 17.68
CA ARG A 136 -3.71 0.37 17.83
C ARG A 136 -2.86 1.58 18.22
N PHE A 137 -3.13 2.76 17.68
CA PHE A 137 -2.17 3.87 17.73
C PHE A 137 -2.63 5.08 18.53
N ARG A 138 -3.92 5.29 18.73
CA ARG A 138 -4.42 6.56 19.26
C ARG A 138 -5.28 6.43 20.51
N LYS A 139 -5.66 5.24 20.97
CA LYS A 139 -6.64 5.09 22.07
C LYS A 139 -7.77 6.12 21.94
N MET A 140 -8.30 6.23 20.71
CA MET A 140 -9.41 7.15 20.47
C MET A 140 -10.65 6.62 21.17
N HIS A 141 -11.51 7.53 21.58
CA HIS A 141 -12.73 7.23 22.30
C HIS A 141 -13.52 6.11 21.60
N ASP A 142 -14.14 5.23 22.39
CA ASP A 142 -14.96 4.12 21.90
C ASP A 142 -16.07 4.57 20.94
N GLU A 143 -16.53 5.81 21.07
CA GLU A 143 -17.50 6.48 20.18
C GLU A 143 -17.02 6.51 18.73
N VAL A 144 -15.73 6.80 18.46
CA VAL A 144 -15.18 6.83 17.10
C VAL A 144 -15.14 5.42 16.51
N ILE A 145 -14.77 4.42 17.33
CA ILE A 145 -14.81 3.03 16.90
C ILE A 145 -16.26 2.62 16.61
N ALA A 146 -17.20 2.98 17.48
CA ALA A 146 -18.62 2.67 17.30
C ALA A 146 -19.20 3.31 16.03
N GLU A 147 -18.76 4.51 15.65
CA GLU A 147 -19.19 5.16 14.40
C GLU A 147 -18.63 4.48 13.15
N PHE A 148 -17.33 4.15 13.15
CA PHE A 148 -16.68 3.63 11.94
C PHE A 148 -16.81 2.12 11.77
N ARG A 149 -17.05 1.35 12.84
CA ARG A 149 -17.16 -0.12 12.75
C ARG A 149 -18.29 -0.59 11.83
N PRO A 150 -19.54 -0.10 11.92
CA PRO A 150 -20.59 -0.51 11.00
C PRO A 150 -20.29 -0.17 9.53
N ARG A 151 -19.65 0.97 9.28
CA ARG A 151 -19.21 1.35 7.93
C ARG A 151 -18.12 0.42 7.40
N ALA A 152 -17.19 0.02 8.25
CA ALA A 152 -16.14 -0.93 7.89
C ALA A 152 -16.74 -2.31 7.57
N GLU A 153 -17.65 -2.82 8.42
CA GLU A 153 -18.33 -4.10 8.21
C GLU A 153 -19.18 -4.10 6.94
N ALA A 154 -19.88 -3.00 6.65
CA ALA A 154 -20.62 -2.83 5.40
C ALA A 154 -19.69 -2.87 4.17
N ALA A 155 -18.54 -2.21 4.24
CA ALA A 155 -17.55 -2.22 3.16
C ALA A 155 -16.95 -3.62 2.96
N LEU A 156 -16.60 -4.34 4.03
CA LEU A 156 -16.11 -5.72 3.97
C LEU A 156 -17.16 -6.67 3.36
N SER A 157 -18.43 -6.54 3.79
CA SER A 157 -19.55 -7.32 3.27
C SER A 157 -19.82 -7.03 1.79
N PHE A 158 -19.65 -5.78 1.35
CA PHE A 158 -19.78 -5.42 -0.06
C PHE A 158 -18.71 -6.07 -0.92
N VAL A 159 -17.45 -6.07 -0.46
CA VAL A 159 -16.35 -6.78 -1.14
C VAL A 159 -16.62 -8.28 -1.18
N ASP A 160 -17.00 -8.89 -0.04
CA ASP A 160 -17.32 -10.31 0.06
C ASP A 160 -18.40 -10.72 -0.96
N LYS A 161 -19.50 -9.97 -1.01
CA LYS A 161 -20.58 -10.18 -1.99
C LYS A 161 -20.08 -10.06 -3.42
N THR A 162 -19.23 -9.09 -3.72
CA THR A 162 -18.71 -8.90 -5.08
C THR A 162 -17.86 -10.09 -5.52
N VAL A 163 -16.94 -10.55 -4.67
CA VAL A 163 -16.04 -11.66 -5.02
C VAL A 163 -16.66 -13.05 -4.85
N SER A 164 -17.93 -13.14 -4.45
CA SER A 164 -18.68 -14.41 -4.46
C SER A 164 -18.99 -14.91 -5.87
N GLY A 165 -19.10 -14.00 -6.85
CA GLY A 165 -19.45 -14.30 -8.23
C GLY A 165 -18.27 -14.26 -9.21
N GLN A 166 -17.07 -13.88 -8.76
CA GLN A 166 -15.89 -13.72 -9.61
C GLN A 166 -14.58 -13.92 -8.83
N LYS A 167 -13.48 -14.16 -9.56
CA LYS A 167 -12.20 -14.45 -8.89
C LYS A 167 -11.55 -13.22 -8.24
N PHE A 168 -11.65 -12.05 -8.91
CA PHE A 168 -11.08 -10.77 -8.47
C PHE A 168 -12.12 -9.68 -8.61
N LEU A 169 -11.82 -8.47 -8.12
CA LEU A 169 -12.77 -7.34 -8.11
C LEU A 169 -13.19 -6.90 -9.51
N VAL A 170 -12.36 -7.17 -10.52
CA VAL A 170 -12.65 -6.84 -11.92
C VAL A 170 -12.45 -8.10 -12.78
N GLY A 171 -13.32 -9.12 -12.57
CA GLY A 171 -13.31 -10.33 -13.36
C GLY A 171 -12.36 -11.42 -12.87
N ASP A 172 -11.66 -12.08 -13.81
CA ASP A 172 -10.89 -13.30 -13.52
C ASP A 172 -9.40 -13.09 -13.26
N ASP A 173 -8.88 -11.92 -13.56
CA ASP A 173 -7.47 -11.56 -13.35
C ASP A 173 -7.34 -10.44 -12.33
N PRO A 174 -6.25 -10.44 -11.52
CA PRO A 174 -6.01 -9.38 -10.55
C PRO A 174 -5.70 -8.05 -11.24
N THR A 175 -6.22 -6.97 -10.65
CA THR A 175 -5.99 -5.61 -11.11
C THR A 175 -5.50 -4.72 -9.96
N ILE A 176 -5.21 -3.45 -10.26
CA ILE A 176 -4.91 -2.45 -9.22
C ILE A 176 -6.06 -2.30 -8.20
N ALA A 177 -7.30 -2.66 -8.56
CA ALA A 177 -8.42 -2.70 -7.63
C ALA A 177 -8.16 -3.67 -6.48
N ASP A 178 -7.72 -4.89 -6.80
CA ASP A 178 -7.44 -5.93 -5.80
C ASP A 178 -6.28 -5.52 -4.89
N ILE A 179 -5.21 -4.99 -5.48
CA ILE A 179 -4.04 -4.51 -4.74
C ILE A 179 -4.40 -3.33 -3.83
N GLY A 180 -5.20 -2.39 -4.34
CA GLY A 180 -5.66 -1.22 -3.60
C GLY A 180 -6.55 -1.58 -2.41
N CYS A 181 -7.59 -2.36 -2.66
CA CYS A 181 -8.54 -2.80 -1.64
C CYS A 181 -7.87 -3.71 -0.60
N TRP A 182 -7.14 -4.75 -1.03
CA TRP A 182 -6.42 -5.61 -0.11
C TRP A 182 -5.40 -4.84 0.74
N GLY A 183 -4.63 -3.96 0.11
CA GLY A 183 -3.62 -3.17 0.82
C GLY A 183 -4.19 -2.31 1.96
N ARG A 184 -5.46 -1.95 1.89
CA ARG A 184 -6.15 -1.26 2.98
C ARG A 184 -6.70 -2.22 4.03
N MET A 185 -7.20 -3.39 3.61
CA MET A 185 -7.83 -4.38 4.48
C MET A 185 -6.83 -5.32 5.18
N VAL A 186 -5.61 -5.48 4.66
CA VAL A 186 -4.61 -6.44 5.18
C VAL A 186 -4.36 -6.37 6.69
N PHE A 187 -4.60 -5.23 7.28
CA PHE A 187 -4.47 -5.02 8.72
C PHE A 187 -5.80 -5.10 9.50
N MET A 188 -6.86 -5.62 8.90
CA MET A 188 -8.20 -5.63 9.51
C MET A 188 -8.24 -6.33 10.87
N ALA A 189 -7.45 -7.38 11.06
CA ALA A 189 -7.35 -8.08 12.34
C ALA A 189 -6.86 -7.17 13.50
N GLU A 190 -5.99 -6.18 13.21
CA GLU A 190 -5.55 -5.20 14.19
C GLU A 190 -6.68 -4.24 14.63
N GLY A 191 -7.76 -4.14 13.85
CA GLY A 191 -9.00 -3.44 14.18
C GLY A 191 -10.05 -4.34 14.83
N GLY A 192 -9.72 -5.62 15.10
CA GLY A 192 -10.64 -6.60 15.67
C GLY A 192 -11.69 -7.12 14.70
N PHE A 193 -11.39 -7.14 13.39
CA PHE A 193 -12.21 -7.81 12.39
C PHE A 193 -11.65 -9.21 12.12
N ASP A 194 -12.50 -10.23 12.26
CA ASP A 194 -12.17 -11.61 11.90
C ASP A 194 -12.62 -11.86 10.46
N ILE A 195 -11.65 -12.15 9.57
CA ILE A 195 -11.92 -12.39 8.14
C ILE A 195 -12.83 -13.60 7.91
N ALA A 196 -12.87 -14.57 8.82
CA ALA A 196 -13.74 -15.75 8.71
C ALA A 196 -15.25 -15.39 8.68
N GLN A 197 -15.62 -14.18 9.10
CA GLN A 197 -16.99 -13.68 8.95
C GLN A 197 -17.38 -13.37 7.49
N TRP A 198 -16.40 -13.30 6.57
CA TRP A 198 -16.56 -13.01 5.15
C TRP A 198 -15.86 -14.07 4.29
N PRO A 199 -16.49 -15.24 4.08
CA PRO A 199 -15.81 -16.41 3.48
C PRO A 199 -15.36 -16.20 2.04
N HIS A 200 -16.07 -15.41 1.25
CA HIS A 200 -15.66 -15.10 -0.13
C HIS A 200 -14.50 -14.09 -0.16
N LEU A 201 -14.49 -13.11 0.75
CA LEU A 201 -13.39 -12.18 0.94
C LEU A 201 -12.14 -12.93 1.43
N GLU A 202 -12.28 -13.89 2.33
CA GLU A 202 -11.17 -14.74 2.78
C GLU A 202 -10.58 -15.55 1.62
N ALA A 203 -11.45 -16.19 0.81
CA ALA A 203 -11.02 -16.93 -0.39
C ALA A 203 -10.34 -16.03 -1.43
N TRP A 204 -10.84 -14.79 -1.62
CA TRP A 204 -10.20 -13.80 -2.49
C TRP A 204 -8.85 -13.35 -1.92
N ALA A 205 -8.76 -13.09 -0.63
CA ALA A 205 -7.51 -12.77 0.04
C ALA A 205 -6.48 -13.90 -0.08
N ALA A 206 -6.92 -15.17 0.01
CA ALA A 206 -6.06 -16.33 -0.21
C ALA A 206 -5.49 -16.36 -1.64
N ARG A 207 -6.28 -16.01 -2.67
CA ARG A 207 -5.78 -15.90 -4.05
C ARG A 207 -4.70 -14.83 -4.19
N ILE A 208 -4.86 -13.66 -3.57
CA ILE A 208 -3.84 -12.60 -3.57
C ILE A 208 -2.58 -13.08 -2.84
N LYS A 209 -2.73 -13.72 -1.68
CA LYS A 209 -1.61 -14.26 -0.88
C LYS A 209 -0.82 -15.34 -1.61
N ALA A 210 -1.44 -16.07 -2.51
CA ALA A 210 -0.79 -17.10 -3.33
C ALA A 210 -0.01 -16.55 -4.54
N MET A 211 -0.13 -15.26 -4.84
CA MET A 211 0.59 -14.66 -5.96
C MET A 211 2.11 -14.60 -5.68
N PRO A 212 2.96 -14.93 -6.67
CA PRO A 212 4.41 -14.79 -6.53
C PRO A 212 4.81 -13.36 -6.13
N GLY A 213 5.71 -13.24 -5.17
CA GLY A 213 6.16 -11.94 -4.65
C GLY A 213 5.30 -11.36 -3.51
N PHE A 214 4.19 -12.05 -3.16
CA PHE A 214 3.40 -11.62 -2.00
C PHE A 214 4.17 -11.79 -0.69
N ALA A 215 4.08 -10.79 0.19
CA ALA A 215 4.42 -10.90 1.60
C ALA A 215 3.53 -9.99 2.43
N LEU A 216 3.38 -10.28 3.71
CA LEU A 216 2.62 -9.44 4.64
C LEU A 216 3.34 -8.10 4.87
N PRO A 217 2.63 -7.03 5.27
CA PRO A 217 3.22 -5.69 5.38
C PRO A 217 4.48 -5.62 6.24
N TYR A 218 4.50 -6.31 7.37
CA TYR A 218 5.65 -6.28 8.30
C TYR A 218 6.86 -7.07 7.80
N ASP A 219 6.65 -8.01 6.89
CA ASP A 219 7.72 -8.77 6.24
C ASP A 219 8.21 -8.07 4.97
N MET A 220 7.31 -7.33 4.31
CA MET A 220 7.57 -6.69 3.03
C MET A 220 8.19 -5.30 3.17
N ILE A 221 7.63 -4.43 4.03
CA ILE A 221 8.06 -3.04 4.14
C ILE A 221 9.22 -2.92 5.11
N PRO A 222 10.42 -2.52 4.65
CA PRO A 222 11.59 -2.42 5.52
C PRO A 222 11.48 -1.23 6.48
N SER A 223 12.14 -1.34 7.62
CA SER A 223 12.29 -0.25 8.58
C SER A 223 13.45 0.70 8.25
N LYS A 224 14.23 0.37 7.21
CA LYS A 224 15.39 1.13 6.71
C LYS A 224 15.32 1.21 5.19
N ASP A 225 16.11 2.10 4.60
CA ASP A 225 16.27 2.20 3.16
C ASP A 225 16.76 0.87 2.57
N ARG A 226 16.22 0.52 1.42
CA ARG A 226 16.53 -0.75 0.74
C ARG A 226 16.38 -0.62 -0.76
N GLU A 227 17.29 -1.30 -1.47
CA GLU A 227 17.16 -1.52 -2.91
C GLU A 227 16.51 -2.89 -3.15
N TYR A 228 15.57 -2.93 -4.11
CA TYR A 228 14.89 -4.15 -4.55
C TYR A 228 15.22 -4.39 -6.01
N ASP A 229 16.01 -5.42 -6.22
CA ASP A 229 16.38 -5.90 -7.54
C ASP A 229 15.91 -7.36 -7.62
N PRO A 230 14.70 -7.62 -8.16
CA PRO A 230 14.21 -8.98 -8.31
C PRO A 230 15.22 -9.78 -9.14
N ALA A 231 15.46 -11.02 -8.74
CA ALA A 231 16.29 -11.92 -9.52
C ALA A 231 15.74 -11.95 -10.97
N PRO A 232 16.63 -11.93 -11.99
CA PRO A 232 16.15 -12.00 -13.37
C PRO A 232 15.24 -13.23 -13.51
N HIS A 233 14.04 -13.02 -14.03
CA HIS A 233 13.13 -14.11 -14.34
C HIS A 233 13.89 -15.10 -15.21
N ARG A 234 14.21 -16.27 -14.67
CA ARG A 234 14.59 -17.39 -15.52
C ARG A 234 13.32 -17.74 -16.28
N SER A 235 13.28 -17.38 -17.55
CA SER A 235 12.28 -17.94 -18.46
C SER A 235 12.30 -19.45 -18.26
N PRO A 236 11.14 -20.10 -18.08
CA PRO A 236 11.12 -21.55 -18.15
C PRO A 236 11.75 -21.92 -19.48
N ALA A 237 12.78 -22.76 -19.43
CA ALA A 237 13.42 -23.27 -20.62
C ALA A 237 12.35 -23.89 -21.53
N ALA A 238 12.35 -23.46 -22.78
CA ALA A 238 11.49 -23.97 -23.83
C ALA A 238 11.75 -25.45 -24.09
#